data_4a4126749af2ffce656073e3f354cafe
#
_entry.id   4a4126749af2ffce656073e3f354cafe
#
_cell.length_a   1.000
_cell.length_b   1.000
_cell.length_c   1.000
_cell.angle_alpha   90.00
_cell.angle_beta   90.00
_cell.angle_gamma   90.00
#
_symmetry.space_group_name_H-M   'P 1'
#
loop_
_entity.id
_entity.type
_entity.pdbx_description
1 polymer ?
#
loop_
_entity_poly.entity_id
_entity_poly.type
_entity_poly.pdbx_seq_one_letter_code
_entity_poly.pdbx_strand_id
1 'polypeptide(L)'
;MMEIDPMKKDTDYVIVRGEVGDIDSIVQFQADMAMESEGCVLDKERVTRGVTAAMLDESKGIYWVARIGEKPIGSLMLTREWSDWNNQWYWWIQSVYVTPEHRRQGIYKAMYEKVKEAARENGVSQVRLYVDKTNRPAQEVYHRLGMHESHYLMYEENLND
;
A
#
# COMPACT_ATOMS: atom_id res chain seq x y z
N MET A 1 -6.12 -23.49 -35.16
CA MET A 1 -4.78 -23.13 -34.63
C MET A 1 -4.91 -21.72 -34.07
N MET A 2 -4.93 -21.57 -32.76
CA MET A 2 -4.97 -20.24 -32.12
C MET A 2 -3.55 -19.68 -32.14
N GLU A 3 -3.35 -18.51 -32.78
CA GLU A 3 -2.10 -17.78 -32.70
C GLU A 3 -1.92 -17.32 -31.24
N ILE A 4 -0.86 -17.80 -30.62
CA ILE A 4 -0.43 -17.31 -29.32
C ILE A 4 0.21 -15.95 -29.57
N ASP A 5 -0.43 -14.89 -29.07
CA ASP A 5 0.14 -13.54 -29.07
C ASP A 5 1.44 -13.56 -28.23
N PRO A 6 2.62 -13.35 -28.86
CA PRO A 6 3.89 -13.44 -28.13
C PRO A 6 4.15 -12.26 -27.20
N MET A 7 3.21 -11.33 -27.00
CA MET A 7 3.36 -10.14 -26.16
C MET A 7 2.55 -10.18 -24.86
N LYS A 8 1.85 -11.26 -24.57
CA LYS A 8 1.29 -11.47 -23.23
C LYS A 8 2.41 -11.95 -22.31
N LYS A 9 3.11 -11.00 -21.70
CA LYS A 9 3.91 -11.31 -20.52
C LYS A 9 2.94 -11.85 -19.46
N ASP A 10 3.10 -13.14 -19.19
CA ASP A 10 2.34 -13.90 -18.21
C ASP A 10 2.72 -13.40 -16.81
N THR A 11 2.16 -12.25 -16.43
CA THR A 11 2.20 -11.75 -15.07
C THR A 11 0.83 -12.00 -14.46
N ASP A 12 0.50 -13.27 -14.27
CA ASP A 12 -0.69 -13.68 -13.51
C ASP A 12 -0.46 -13.37 -12.03
N TYR A 13 -0.62 -12.09 -11.67
CA TYR A 13 -0.66 -11.69 -10.28
C TYR A 13 -2.10 -11.54 -9.80
N VAL A 14 -2.31 -11.76 -8.52
CA VAL A 14 -3.57 -11.52 -7.83
C VAL A 14 -3.39 -10.53 -6.70
N ILE A 15 -4.43 -9.78 -6.40
CA ILE A 15 -4.46 -8.86 -5.26
C ILE A 15 -5.41 -9.45 -4.21
N VAL A 16 -4.87 -9.74 -3.04
CA VAL A 16 -5.61 -10.41 -1.96
C VAL A 16 -5.34 -9.76 -0.60
N ARG A 17 -6.19 -10.03 0.37
CA ARG A 17 -5.94 -9.67 1.77
C ARG A 17 -4.66 -10.35 2.26
N GLY A 18 -3.84 -9.61 2.99
CA GLY A 18 -2.64 -10.15 3.63
C GLY A 18 -3.01 -11.19 4.70
N GLU A 19 -2.18 -12.19 4.83
CA GLU A 19 -2.31 -13.29 5.79
C GLU A 19 -1.07 -13.38 6.67
N VAL A 20 -1.16 -14.12 7.78
CA VAL A 20 -0.04 -14.30 8.72
C VAL A 20 1.22 -14.82 8.01
N GLY A 21 1.06 -15.67 7.00
CA GLY A 21 2.18 -16.16 6.18
C GLY A 21 2.91 -15.10 5.36
N ASP A 22 2.35 -13.90 5.23
CA ASP A 22 2.96 -12.78 4.50
C ASP A 22 3.84 -11.88 5.36
N ILE A 23 3.82 -12.06 6.68
CA ILE A 23 4.48 -11.15 7.63
C ILE A 23 5.95 -10.94 7.26
N ASP A 24 6.69 -12.01 7.02
CA ASP A 24 8.13 -11.92 6.72
C ASP A 24 8.39 -11.13 5.43
N SER A 25 7.59 -11.35 4.39
CA SER A 25 7.69 -10.62 3.13
C SER A 25 7.36 -9.13 3.32
N ILE A 26 6.30 -8.82 4.06
CA ILE A 26 5.91 -7.44 4.35
C ILE A 26 6.99 -6.73 5.16
N VAL A 27 7.55 -7.39 6.16
CA VAL A 27 8.68 -6.84 6.95
C VAL A 27 9.87 -6.51 6.04
N GLN A 28 10.20 -7.40 5.11
CA GLN A 28 11.27 -7.14 4.16
C GLN A 28 10.95 -5.96 3.23
N PHE A 29 9.70 -5.84 2.77
CA PHE A 29 9.27 -4.70 1.96
C PHE A 29 9.41 -3.37 2.71
N GLN A 30 9.11 -3.33 4.01
CA GLN A 30 9.31 -2.14 4.83
C GLN A 30 10.80 -1.78 4.93
N ALA A 31 11.66 -2.76 5.15
CA ALA A 31 13.10 -2.56 5.23
C ALA A 31 13.68 -2.03 3.90
N ASP A 32 13.27 -2.63 2.78
CA ASP A 32 13.71 -2.22 1.44
C ASP A 32 13.20 -0.83 1.11
N MET A 33 11.96 -0.51 1.41
CA MET A 33 11.37 0.81 1.19
C MET A 33 12.10 1.90 1.98
N ALA A 34 12.39 1.66 3.26
CA ALA A 34 13.11 2.62 4.09
C ALA A 34 14.53 2.87 3.57
N MET A 35 15.20 1.84 3.11
CA MET A 35 16.53 1.95 2.51
C MET A 35 16.49 2.73 1.20
N GLU A 36 15.52 2.44 0.32
CA GLU A 36 15.39 3.11 -0.98
C GLU A 36 14.98 4.59 -0.84
N SER A 37 14.04 4.91 0.06
CA SER A 37 13.47 6.25 0.17
C SER A 37 14.27 7.19 1.08
N GLU A 38 14.88 6.66 2.14
CA GLU A 38 15.49 7.47 3.20
C GLU A 38 16.94 7.06 3.52
N GLY A 39 17.46 5.99 2.91
CA GLY A 39 18.75 5.41 3.25
C GLY A 39 18.83 4.93 4.70
N CYS A 40 17.71 4.57 5.27
CA CYS A 40 17.54 4.22 6.68
C CYS A 40 17.46 2.71 6.88
N VAL A 41 18.16 2.20 7.89
CA VAL A 41 18.04 0.80 8.34
C VAL A 41 17.04 0.74 9.48
N LEU A 42 15.94 0.01 9.27
CA LEU A 42 14.93 -0.18 10.29
C LEU A 42 15.35 -1.23 11.32
N ASP A 43 14.90 -1.07 12.56
CA ASP A 43 14.95 -2.11 13.58
C ASP A 43 13.99 -3.23 13.19
N LYS A 44 14.54 -4.32 12.66
CA LYS A 44 13.77 -5.45 12.12
C LYS A 44 12.84 -6.08 13.16
N GLU A 45 13.27 -6.18 14.40
CA GLU A 45 12.45 -6.74 15.48
C GLU A 45 11.22 -5.87 15.76
N ARG A 46 11.43 -4.55 15.82
CA ARG A 46 10.33 -3.57 16.00
C ARG A 46 9.35 -3.62 14.84
N VAL A 47 9.84 -3.63 13.60
CA VAL A 47 8.99 -3.71 12.40
C VAL A 47 8.20 -5.02 12.37
N THR A 48 8.83 -6.14 12.71
CA THR A 48 8.16 -7.44 12.78
C THR A 48 7.01 -7.40 13.79
N ARG A 49 7.23 -6.84 14.97
CA ARG A 49 6.16 -6.66 15.97
C ARG A 49 5.04 -5.76 15.46
N GLY A 50 5.38 -4.67 14.76
CA GLY A 50 4.40 -3.73 14.22
C GLY A 50 3.54 -4.35 13.11
N VAL A 51 4.15 -5.05 12.17
CA VAL A 51 3.44 -5.77 11.10
C VAL A 51 2.55 -6.87 11.69
N THR A 52 3.08 -7.65 12.62
CA THR A 52 2.32 -8.72 13.30
C THR A 52 1.12 -8.15 14.05
N ALA A 53 1.30 -7.06 14.77
CA ALA A 53 0.21 -6.41 15.51
C ALA A 53 -0.94 -5.98 14.58
N ALA A 54 -0.63 -5.37 13.44
CA ALA A 54 -1.64 -4.98 12.46
C ALA A 54 -2.29 -6.21 11.78
N MET A 55 -1.50 -7.26 11.51
CA MET A 55 -2.04 -8.48 10.91
C MET A 55 -3.06 -9.19 11.81
N LEU A 56 -2.87 -9.11 13.13
CA LEU A 56 -3.74 -9.75 14.12
C LEU A 56 -4.87 -8.86 14.61
N ASP A 57 -4.85 -7.57 14.30
CA ASP A 57 -5.82 -6.58 14.79
C ASP A 57 -6.11 -5.54 13.69
N GLU A 58 -7.22 -5.73 12.99
CA GLU A 58 -7.65 -4.87 11.88
C GLU A 58 -7.88 -3.40 12.30
N SER A 59 -8.04 -3.11 13.60
CA SER A 59 -8.14 -1.73 14.07
C SER A 59 -6.84 -0.95 13.91
N LYS A 60 -5.71 -1.65 13.81
CA LYS A 60 -4.39 -1.07 13.59
C LYS A 60 -4.06 -0.89 12.12
N GLY A 61 -4.55 -1.79 11.28
CA GLY A 61 -4.32 -1.73 9.84
C GLY A 61 -4.72 -3.01 9.14
N ILE A 62 -4.90 -2.90 7.85
CA ILE A 62 -5.28 -4.00 6.97
C ILE A 62 -4.29 -4.04 5.82
N TYR A 63 -3.62 -5.17 5.64
CA TYR A 63 -2.70 -5.36 4.51
C TYR A 63 -3.42 -5.94 3.30
N TRP A 64 -3.07 -5.39 2.14
CA TRP A 64 -3.33 -5.98 0.84
C TRP A 64 -2.01 -6.38 0.20
N VAL A 65 -1.99 -7.54 -0.44
CA VAL A 65 -0.78 -8.13 -1.01
C VAL A 65 -1.02 -8.47 -2.47
N ALA A 66 -0.06 -8.11 -3.32
CA ALA A 66 0.03 -8.61 -4.68
C ALA A 66 0.90 -9.86 -4.69
N ARG A 67 0.43 -10.93 -5.32
CA ARG A 67 1.16 -12.22 -5.39
C ARG A 67 1.24 -12.76 -6.81
N ILE A 68 2.35 -13.43 -7.10
CA ILE A 68 2.47 -14.35 -8.24
C ILE A 68 2.62 -15.76 -7.65
N GLY A 69 1.64 -16.62 -7.87
CA GLY A 69 1.56 -17.87 -7.14
C GLY A 69 1.46 -17.61 -5.64
N GLU A 70 2.38 -18.17 -4.87
CA GLU A 70 2.46 -17.94 -3.42
C GLU A 70 3.46 -16.83 -3.02
N LYS A 71 4.17 -16.25 -4.01
CA LYS A 71 5.20 -15.25 -3.75
C LYS A 71 4.61 -13.84 -3.69
N PRO A 72 4.66 -13.15 -2.55
CA PRO A 72 4.35 -11.73 -2.47
C PRO A 72 5.35 -10.90 -3.29
N ILE A 73 4.82 -9.98 -4.10
CA ILE A 73 5.61 -9.07 -4.95
C ILE A 73 5.35 -7.60 -4.64
N GLY A 74 4.39 -7.32 -3.79
CA GLY A 74 4.08 -5.99 -3.32
C GLY A 74 3.02 -6.02 -2.23
N SER A 75 2.93 -4.93 -1.50
CA SER A 75 1.93 -4.75 -0.45
C SER A 75 1.59 -3.29 -0.23
N LEU A 76 0.46 -3.05 0.41
CA LEU A 76 0.09 -1.78 1.02
C LEU A 76 -0.67 -2.05 2.31
N MET A 77 -0.72 -1.05 3.18
CA MET A 77 -1.52 -1.09 4.39
C MET A 77 -2.61 -0.03 4.32
N LEU A 78 -3.80 -0.37 4.78
CA LEU A 78 -4.90 0.57 4.99
C LEU A 78 -5.07 0.84 6.47
N THR A 79 -5.25 2.11 6.83
CA THR A 79 -5.72 2.55 8.14
C THR A 79 -7.00 3.36 7.99
N ARG A 80 -7.74 3.51 9.08
CA ARG A 80 -9.07 4.13 9.05
C ARG A 80 -9.10 5.43 9.84
N GLU A 81 -9.83 6.40 9.31
CA GLU A 81 -10.14 7.66 9.98
C GLU A 81 -11.66 7.85 9.99
N TRP A 82 -12.23 8.15 11.16
CA TRP A 82 -13.64 8.49 11.26
C TRP A 82 -13.86 9.98 11.00
N SER A 83 -14.79 10.30 10.10
CA SER A 83 -15.24 11.68 9.89
C SER A 83 -16.59 11.89 10.58
N ASP A 84 -16.59 12.64 11.69
CA ASP A 84 -17.80 13.04 12.36
C ASP A 84 -18.64 14.03 11.54
N TRP A 85 -18.01 14.87 10.75
CA TRP A 85 -18.71 15.81 9.86
C TRP A 85 -19.53 15.09 8.79
N ASN A 86 -19.02 14.00 8.24
CA ASN A 86 -19.68 13.27 7.16
C ASN A 86 -20.34 11.97 7.64
N ASN A 87 -20.16 11.61 8.91
CA ASN A 87 -20.66 10.34 9.47
C ASN A 87 -20.20 9.13 8.62
N GLN A 88 -18.94 9.14 8.25
CA GLN A 88 -18.36 8.15 7.33
C GLN A 88 -16.91 7.86 7.66
N TRP A 89 -16.45 6.70 7.19
CA TRP A 89 -15.05 6.32 7.21
C TRP A 89 -14.29 6.92 6.03
N TYR A 90 -13.04 7.34 6.29
CA TYR A 90 -12.00 7.57 5.30
C TYR A 90 -10.93 6.50 5.48
N TRP A 91 -10.34 6.04 4.39
CA TRP A 91 -9.24 5.11 4.43
C TRP A 91 -7.94 5.78 4.00
N TRP A 92 -6.88 5.47 4.71
CA TRP A 92 -5.53 5.90 4.40
C TRP A 92 -4.73 4.74 3.83
N ILE A 93 -4.07 4.98 2.68
CA ILE A 93 -3.11 4.06 2.08
C ILE A 93 -1.74 4.40 2.64
N GLN A 94 -1.06 3.41 3.18
CA GLN A 94 0.27 3.53 3.77
C GLN A 94 1.18 2.39 3.33
N SER A 95 2.51 2.59 3.48
CA SER A 95 3.50 1.51 3.32
C SER A 95 3.38 0.78 1.99
N VAL A 96 3.21 1.53 0.90
CA VAL A 96 3.11 0.97 -0.45
C VAL A 96 4.48 0.54 -0.94
N TYR A 97 4.59 -0.71 -1.34
CA TYR A 97 5.82 -1.24 -1.94
C TYR A 97 5.50 -2.25 -3.05
N VAL A 98 6.25 -2.18 -4.12
CA VAL A 98 6.30 -3.19 -5.19
C VAL A 98 7.77 -3.53 -5.41
N THR A 99 8.11 -4.81 -5.50
CA THR A 99 9.49 -5.23 -5.73
C THR A 99 10.02 -4.65 -7.04
N PRO A 100 11.31 -4.24 -7.11
CA PRO A 100 11.86 -3.52 -8.24
C PRO A 100 11.63 -4.20 -9.60
N GLU A 101 11.77 -5.52 -9.65
CA GLU A 101 11.58 -6.32 -10.87
C GLU A 101 10.14 -6.36 -11.38
N HIS A 102 9.17 -5.99 -10.54
CA HIS A 102 7.74 -5.99 -10.88
C HIS A 102 7.15 -4.57 -11.02
N ARG A 103 7.98 -3.54 -10.92
CA ARG A 103 7.55 -2.15 -11.12
C ARG A 103 7.23 -1.86 -12.58
N ARG A 104 6.42 -0.83 -12.83
CA ARG A 104 5.96 -0.38 -14.15
C ARG A 104 5.14 -1.43 -14.92
N GLN A 105 4.49 -2.33 -14.21
CA GLN A 105 3.62 -3.39 -14.76
C GLN A 105 2.16 -3.20 -14.35
N GLY A 106 1.81 -2.06 -13.76
CA GLY A 106 0.44 -1.75 -13.35
C GLY A 106 0.00 -2.38 -12.03
N ILE A 107 0.90 -2.96 -11.24
CA ILE A 107 0.57 -3.64 -9.99
C ILE A 107 0.03 -2.66 -8.96
N TYR A 108 0.66 -1.50 -8.78
CA TYR A 108 0.14 -0.48 -7.85
C TYR A 108 -1.24 0.01 -8.27
N LYS A 109 -1.45 0.25 -9.57
CA LYS A 109 -2.77 0.61 -10.09
C LYS A 109 -3.81 -0.46 -9.76
N ALA A 110 -3.48 -1.73 -9.93
CA ALA A 110 -4.39 -2.84 -9.61
C ALA A 110 -4.70 -2.91 -8.11
N MET A 111 -3.70 -2.73 -7.24
CA MET A 111 -3.92 -2.63 -5.79
C MET A 111 -4.82 -1.44 -5.45
N TYR A 112 -4.58 -0.28 -6.05
CA TYR A 112 -5.38 0.91 -5.83
C TYR A 112 -6.85 0.72 -6.26
N GLU A 113 -7.09 0.10 -7.41
CA GLU A 113 -8.45 -0.22 -7.86
C GLU A 113 -9.16 -1.18 -6.89
N LYS A 114 -8.45 -2.19 -6.37
CA LYS A 114 -8.97 -3.08 -5.32
C LYS A 114 -9.33 -2.34 -4.05
N VAL A 115 -8.50 -1.41 -3.62
CA VAL A 115 -8.79 -0.55 -2.46
C VAL A 115 -10.06 0.28 -2.68
N LYS A 116 -10.21 0.87 -3.86
CA LYS A 116 -11.42 1.66 -4.18
C LYS A 116 -12.68 0.81 -4.22
N GLU A 117 -12.60 -0.38 -4.79
CA GLU A 117 -13.70 -1.35 -4.80
C GLU A 117 -14.13 -1.70 -3.38
N ALA A 118 -13.20 -2.13 -2.55
CA ALA A 118 -13.44 -2.46 -1.15
C ALA A 118 -13.95 -1.26 -0.34
N ALA A 119 -13.43 -0.07 -0.60
CA ALA A 119 -13.88 1.16 0.04
C ALA A 119 -15.36 1.44 -0.25
N ARG A 120 -15.77 1.35 -1.52
CA ARG A 120 -17.18 1.53 -1.92
C ARG A 120 -18.10 0.51 -1.25
N GLU A 121 -17.70 -0.76 -1.21
CA GLU A 121 -18.46 -1.84 -0.57
C GLU A 121 -18.63 -1.63 0.94
N ASN A 122 -17.69 -0.94 1.59
CA ASN A 122 -17.71 -0.64 3.01
C ASN A 122 -18.22 0.76 3.36
N GLY A 123 -18.81 1.49 2.41
CA GLY A 123 -19.36 2.82 2.66
C GLY A 123 -18.30 3.88 2.96
N VAL A 124 -17.08 3.66 2.51
CA VAL A 124 -15.97 4.62 2.66
C VAL A 124 -16.09 5.69 1.58
N SER A 125 -16.11 6.95 1.99
CA SER A 125 -16.34 8.07 1.09
C SER A 125 -15.07 8.65 0.47
N GLN A 126 -13.91 8.41 1.08
CA GLN A 126 -12.66 8.98 0.63
C GLN A 126 -11.48 8.07 0.94
N VAL A 127 -10.56 7.99 -0.01
CA VAL A 127 -9.26 7.35 0.14
C VAL A 127 -8.19 8.42 0.13
N ARG A 128 -7.28 8.37 1.08
CA ARG A 128 -6.22 9.36 1.31
C ARG A 128 -4.86 8.69 1.36
N LEU A 129 -3.83 9.44 1.07
CA LEU A 129 -2.44 9.08 1.35
C LEU A 129 -1.62 10.36 1.57
N TYR A 130 -0.44 10.22 2.16
CA TYR A 130 0.55 11.28 2.14
C TYR A 130 1.80 10.81 1.37
N VAL A 131 2.49 11.75 0.77
CA VAL A 131 3.67 11.52 -0.04
C VAL A 131 4.69 12.60 0.25
N ASP A 132 5.96 12.24 0.24
CA ASP A 132 7.03 13.22 0.39
C ASP A 132 6.93 14.30 -0.70
N LYS A 133 7.05 15.56 -0.31
CA LYS A 133 6.94 16.72 -1.21
C LYS A 133 7.98 16.69 -2.34
N THR A 134 9.07 15.98 -2.14
CA THR A 134 10.15 15.84 -3.13
C THR A 134 9.97 14.61 -4.04
N ASN A 135 9.07 13.69 -3.68
CA ASN A 135 8.83 12.48 -4.47
C ASN A 135 7.89 12.76 -5.66
N ARG A 136 8.41 13.48 -6.65
CA ARG A 136 7.67 13.87 -7.86
C ARG A 136 7.15 12.68 -8.67
N PRO A 137 7.93 11.60 -8.89
CA PRO A 137 7.43 10.44 -9.63
C PRO A 137 6.19 9.81 -8.99
N ALA A 138 6.15 9.65 -7.67
CA ALA A 138 4.98 9.13 -6.97
C ALA A 138 3.77 10.06 -7.10
N GLN A 139 3.98 11.36 -6.95
CA GLN A 139 2.91 12.37 -7.12
C GLN A 139 2.27 12.28 -8.50
N GLU A 140 3.07 12.13 -9.56
CA GLU A 140 2.56 11.96 -10.93
C GLU A 140 1.73 10.70 -11.09
N VAL A 141 2.12 9.59 -10.45
CA VAL A 141 1.33 8.36 -10.45
C VAL A 141 -0.02 8.60 -9.79
N TYR A 142 -0.07 9.26 -8.65
CA TYR A 142 -1.32 9.54 -7.93
C TYR A 142 -2.24 10.44 -8.75
N HIS A 143 -1.72 11.47 -9.39
CA HIS A 143 -2.51 12.33 -10.30
C HIS A 143 -3.10 11.53 -11.47
N ARG A 144 -2.31 10.66 -12.09
CA ARG A 144 -2.80 9.80 -13.17
C ARG A 144 -3.89 8.81 -12.74
N LEU A 145 -3.88 8.40 -11.46
CA LEU A 145 -4.90 7.54 -10.88
C LEU A 145 -6.17 8.29 -10.46
N GLY A 146 -6.20 9.61 -10.61
CA GLY A 146 -7.36 10.44 -10.31
C GLY A 146 -7.36 11.06 -8.91
N MET A 147 -6.25 10.94 -8.17
CA MET A 147 -6.08 11.65 -6.91
C MET A 147 -5.66 13.10 -7.15
N HIS A 148 -5.97 13.96 -6.22
CA HIS A 148 -5.56 15.37 -6.25
C HIS A 148 -4.98 15.77 -4.89
N GLU A 149 -4.13 16.78 -4.90
CA GLU A 149 -3.55 17.35 -3.69
C GLU A 149 -4.65 17.94 -2.81
N SER A 150 -4.61 17.62 -1.52
CA SER A 150 -5.53 18.19 -0.53
C SER A 150 -5.16 19.66 -0.23
N HIS A 151 -6.13 20.44 0.24
CA HIS A 151 -5.89 21.77 0.77
C HIS A 151 -5.41 21.79 2.22
N TYR A 152 -5.31 20.61 2.87
CA TYR A 152 -4.79 20.47 4.23
C TYR A 152 -3.28 20.34 4.24
N LEU A 153 -2.64 20.89 5.26
CA LEU A 153 -1.24 20.64 5.60
C LEU A 153 -1.19 19.58 6.71
N MET A 154 -0.11 18.81 6.74
CA MET A 154 0.16 17.89 7.83
C MET A 154 1.10 18.55 8.83
N TYR A 155 0.76 18.46 10.12
CA TYR A 155 1.60 18.87 11.25
C TYR A 155 1.86 17.67 12.14
N GLU A 156 3.07 17.56 12.65
CA GLU A 156 3.46 16.48 13.55
C GLU A 156 4.38 16.99 14.65
N GLU A 157 4.34 16.37 15.81
CA GLU A 157 5.21 16.61 16.94
C GLU A 157 5.64 15.26 17.53
N ASN A 158 6.94 15.05 17.68
CA ASN A 158 7.44 13.84 18.29
C ASN A 158 7.26 13.90 19.81
N LEU A 159 6.61 12.90 20.38
CA LEU A 159 6.35 12.81 21.82
C LEU A 159 7.30 11.86 22.54
N ASN A 160 8.12 11.12 21.79
CA ASN A 160 9.15 10.23 22.32
C ASN A 160 10.50 10.88 22.08
N ASP A 161 11.29 11.00 23.14
CA ASP A 161 12.66 11.50 23.09
C ASP A 161 13.61 10.50 22.37
#